data_1ab7bda7eec2a5ef38fc65cc3a0ad7e8
#
_entry.id   1ab7bda7eec2a5ef38fc65cc3a0ad7e8
#
_cell.length_a   1.000
_cell.length_b   1.000
_cell.length_c   1.000
_cell.angle_alpha   90.00
_cell.angle_beta   90.00
_cell.angle_gamma   90.00
#
_symmetry.space_group_name_H-M   'P 1'
#
loop_
_entity.id
_entity.type
_entity.pdbx_description
1 polymer ?
#
loop_
_entity_poly.entity_id
_entity_poly.type
_entity_poly.pdbx_seq_one_letter_code
_entity_poly.pdbx_strand_id
1 'polypeptide(L)'
;LKDKGSTSVMFLSTSSSKTQETNLVYSQVKKELESRKKTGQSVDLTEYCVDSSADFDTEEFVRDMFVSDESLPDVIVCMDEVVTECVCQALVDYNQVGNVKVIGYYYSNVTLNAIDKGIISSAIALDMEEIGRYSINALDEYISFGHSNNYYSVDQHVITKDNTREYRTEDEK
;
A
#
# COMPACT_ATOMS: atom_id res chain seq x y z
N LEU A 1 10.48 15.68 5.20
CA LEU A 1 9.30 16.01 6.04
C LEU A 1 9.59 16.97 7.22
N LYS A 2 10.86 17.38 7.44
CA LYS A 2 11.25 18.11 8.67
C LYS A 2 10.92 19.60 8.69
N ASP A 3 10.56 20.22 7.56
CA ASP A 3 10.45 21.68 7.45
C ASP A 3 9.04 22.22 7.15
N LYS A 4 8.04 21.35 6.99
CA LYS A 4 6.66 21.78 6.81
C LYS A 4 5.89 21.68 8.12
N GLY A 5 5.18 22.72 8.50
CA GLY A 5 4.34 22.78 9.72
C GLY A 5 3.17 21.78 9.71
N SER A 6 2.79 21.26 8.54
CA SER A 6 1.79 20.20 8.35
C SER A 6 2.22 19.29 7.20
N THR A 7 1.94 17.99 7.33
CA THR A 7 2.14 16.97 6.30
C THR A 7 0.79 16.38 5.93
N SER A 8 0.44 16.40 4.64
CA SER A 8 -0.78 15.77 4.13
C SER A 8 -0.50 14.31 3.75
N VAL A 9 -1.30 13.40 4.27
CA VAL A 9 -1.21 11.96 4.01
C VAL A 9 -2.55 11.46 3.50
N MET A 10 -2.53 10.83 2.34
CA MET A 10 -3.71 10.23 1.72
C MET A 10 -3.60 8.71 1.73
N PHE A 11 -4.63 8.04 2.25
CA PHE A 11 -4.83 6.60 2.07
C PHE A 11 -5.73 6.37 0.88
N LEU A 12 -5.29 5.51 -0.03
CA LEU A 12 -5.98 5.22 -1.27
C LEU A 12 -6.20 3.71 -1.42
N SER A 13 -7.46 3.30 -1.59
CA SER A 13 -7.87 1.91 -1.73
C SER A 13 -8.93 1.77 -2.81
N THR A 14 -9.14 0.55 -3.33
CA THR A 14 -10.30 0.23 -4.17
C THR A 14 -11.45 -0.30 -3.32
N SER A 15 -12.67 -0.26 -3.85
CA SER A 15 -13.84 -0.86 -3.20
C SER A 15 -13.72 -2.38 -3.04
N SER A 16 -12.99 -3.04 -3.95
CA SER A 16 -12.70 -4.47 -3.88
C SER A 16 -11.70 -4.83 -2.76
N SER A 17 -10.80 -3.92 -2.41
CA SER A 17 -9.83 -4.12 -1.32
C SER A 17 -10.29 -3.59 0.03
N LYS A 18 -11.44 -2.90 0.07
CA LYS A 18 -11.99 -2.34 1.31
C LYS A 18 -12.55 -3.42 2.21
N THR A 19 -11.73 -3.89 3.12
CA THR A 19 -12.05 -4.92 4.11
C THR A 19 -12.08 -4.34 5.53
N GLN A 20 -12.43 -5.17 6.52
CA GLN A 20 -12.30 -4.77 7.93
C GLN A 20 -10.84 -4.51 8.29
N GLU A 21 -9.89 -5.26 7.67
CA GLU A 21 -8.46 -5.11 7.90
C GLU A 21 -7.95 -3.75 7.40
N THR A 22 -8.33 -3.30 6.20
CA THR A 22 -7.92 -1.97 5.69
C THR A 22 -8.44 -0.85 6.57
N ASN A 23 -9.69 -0.95 7.06
CA ASN A 23 -10.25 0.00 8.02
C ASN A 23 -9.49 -0.02 9.35
N LEU A 24 -9.03 -1.20 9.80
CA LEU A 24 -8.24 -1.33 11.03
C LEU A 24 -6.86 -0.67 10.87
N VAL A 25 -6.17 -0.91 9.75
CA VAL A 25 -4.87 -0.29 9.45
C VAL A 25 -5.01 1.23 9.44
N TYR A 26 -5.99 1.78 8.73
CA TYR A 26 -6.26 3.22 8.71
C TYR A 26 -6.50 3.78 10.11
N SER A 27 -7.34 3.11 10.91
CA SER A 27 -7.65 3.54 12.29
C SER A 27 -6.43 3.53 13.19
N GLN A 28 -5.56 2.52 13.09
CA GLN A 28 -4.34 2.43 13.88
C GLN A 28 -3.31 3.50 13.47
N VAL A 29 -3.14 3.73 12.18
CA VAL A 29 -2.27 4.82 11.69
C VAL A 29 -2.79 6.17 12.16
N LYS A 30 -4.10 6.41 12.05
CA LYS A 30 -4.72 7.65 12.56
C LYS A 30 -4.45 7.85 14.04
N LYS A 31 -4.65 6.82 14.87
CA LYS A 31 -4.38 6.85 16.32
C LYS A 31 -2.92 7.14 16.62
N GLU A 32 -2.00 6.50 15.89
CA GLU A 32 -0.55 6.71 16.06
C GLU A 32 -0.16 8.14 15.67
N LEU A 33 -0.65 8.66 14.56
CA LEU A 33 -0.41 10.03 14.14
C LEU A 33 -0.99 11.05 15.12
N GLU A 34 -2.19 10.81 15.65
CA GLU A 34 -2.77 11.66 16.70
C GLU A 34 -1.94 11.68 17.97
N SER A 35 -1.34 10.55 18.33
CA SER A 35 -0.44 10.47 19.49
C SER A 35 0.83 11.32 19.28
N ARG A 36 1.30 11.45 18.06
CA ARG A 36 2.50 12.22 17.68
C ARG A 36 2.24 13.72 17.52
N LYS A 37 0.99 14.16 17.38
CA LYS A 37 0.64 15.60 17.37
C LYS A 37 1.13 16.37 18.60
N LYS A 38 1.37 15.68 19.70
CA LYS A 38 1.94 16.27 20.95
C LYS A 38 3.37 16.79 20.77
N THR A 39 4.05 16.48 19.68
CA THR A 39 5.43 16.91 19.38
C THR A 39 5.52 18.13 18.45
N GLY A 40 4.40 18.82 18.17
CA GLY A 40 4.38 20.03 17.34
C GLY A 40 4.32 19.77 15.83
N GLN A 41 4.19 18.51 15.40
CA GLN A 41 3.96 18.16 13.99
C GLN A 41 2.46 17.96 13.75
N SER A 42 1.90 18.65 12.78
CA SER A 42 0.53 18.43 12.29
C SER A 42 0.56 17.44 11.12
N VAL A 43 -0.31 16.43 11.16
CA VAL A 43 -0.53 15.52 10.03
C VAL A 43 -2.01 15.61 9.67
N ASP A 44 -2.29 15.91 8.41
CA ASP A 44 -3.63 15.90 7.85
C ASP A 44 -3.83 14.58 7.10
N LEU A 45 -4.78 13.78 7.58
CA LEU A 45 -5.02 12.43 7.10
C LEU A 45 -6.36 12.35 6.39
N THR A 46 -6.33 11.93 5.12
CA THR A 46 -7.51 11.71 4.28
C THR A 46 -7.56 10.25 3.83
N GLU A 47 -8.76 9.73 3.61
CA GLU A 47 -9.01 8.40 3.07
C GLU A 47 -9.91 8.51 1.84
N TYR A 48 -9.48 7.88 0.75
CA TYR A 48 -10.29 7.73 -0.45
C TYR A 48 -10.41 6.25 -0.80
N CYS A 49 -11.65 5.86 -1.11
CA CYS A 49 -11.96 4.53 -1.60
C CYS A 49 -12.54 4.67 -3.01
N VAL A 50 -11.77 4.25 -3.99
CA VAL A 50 -12.18 4.30 -5.39
C VAL A 50 -13.19 3.19 -5.65
N ASP A 51 -14.32 3.52 -6.26
CA ASP A 51 -15.24 2.50 -6.75
C ASP A 51 -14.60 1.79 -7.95
N SER A 52 -14.35 0.49 -7.83
CA SER A 52 -13.72 -0.34 -8.84
C SER A 52 -14.74 -1.24 -9.55
N SER A 53 -15.96 -0.73 -9.77
CA SER A 53 -17.03 -1.47 -10.45
C SER A 53 -16.80 -1.63 -11.95
N ALA A 54 -15.99 -0.77 -12.57
CA ALA A 54 -15.54 -0.89 -13.95
C ALA A 54 -14.01 -0.99 -14.05
N ASP A 55 -13.51 -1.61 -15.14
CA ASP A 55 -12.08 -1.94 -15.33
C ASP A 55 -11.14 -0.73 -15.33
N PHE A 56 -11.65 0.47 -15.62
CA PHE A 56 -10.84 1.69 -15.75
C PHE A 56 -11.12 2.74 -14.65
N ASP A 57 -12.03 2.48 -13.73
CA ASP A 57 -12.45 3.47 -12.72
C ASP A 57 -11.26 3.92 -11.85
N THR A 58 -10.40 2.99 -11.46
CA THR A 58 -9.23 3.30 -10.61
C THR A 58 -8.20 4.14 -11.36
N GLU A 59 -7.91 3.79 -12.61
CA GLU A 59 -6.98 4.55 -13.46
C GLU A 59 -7.49 5.97 -13.72
N GLU A 60 -8.79 6.11 -14.03
CA GLU A 60 -9.42 7.40 -14.27
C GLU A 60 -9.41 8.28 -13.02
N PHE A 61 -9.78 7.74 -11.86
CA PHE A 61 -9.72 8.45 -10.59
C PHE A 61 -8.30 8.95 -10.27
N VAL A 62 -7.30 8.05 -10.37
CA VAL A 62 -5.91 8.42 -10.10
C VAL A 62 -5.44 9.49 -11.09
N ARG A 63 -5.73 9.33 -12.38
CA ARG A 63 -5.41 10.34 -13.39
C ARG A 63 -6.02 11.70 -13.04
N ASP A 64 -7.30 11.74 -12.72
CA ASP A 64 -8.02 12.98 -12.43
C ASP A 64 -7.46 13.68 -11.17
N MET A 65 -7.04 12.90 -10.17
CA MET A 65 -6.34 13.40 -8.99
C MET A 65 -5.03 14.13 -9.37
N PHE A 66 -4.27 13.60 -10.35
CA PHE A 66 -2.99 14.20 -10.78
C PHE A 66 -3.19 15.39 -11.75
N VAL A 67 -4.31 15.45 -12.44
CA VAL A 67 -4.64 16.54 -13.41
C VAL A 67 -5.37 17.70 -12.73
N SER A 68 -6.01 17.45 -11.58
CA SER A 68 -6.77 18.48 -10.88
C SER A 68 -5.88 19.65 -10.43
N ASP A 69 -6.48 20.85 -10.35
CA ASP A 69 -5.81 22.05 -9.82
C ASP A 69 -5.58 21.97 -8.29
N GLU A 70 -6.03 20.89 -7.63
CA GLU A 70 -5.80 20.67 -6.21
C GLU A 70 -4.36 20.20 -5.97
N SER A 71 -3.78 20.66 -4.87
CA SER A 71 -2.42 20.24 -4.50
C SER A 71 -2.41 18.75 -4.14
N LEU A 72 -1.51 17.99 -4.77
CA LEU A 72 -1.26 16.59 -4.40
C LEU A 72 -0.84 16.47 -2.92
N PRO A 73 -1.15 15.36 -2.26
CA PRO A 73 -0.70 15.11 -0.90
C PRO A 73 0.83 14.94 -0.85
N ASP A 74 1.43 15.23 0.32
CA ASP A 74 2.85 14.99 0.52
C ASP A 74 3.20 13.49 0.50
N VAL A 75 2.25 12.65 0.96
CA VAL A 75 2.39 11.19 1.04
C VAL A 75 1.10 10.50 0.56
N ILE A 76 1.25 9.51 -0.31
CA ILE A 76 0.18 8.56 -0.69
C ILE A 76 0.53 7.19 -0.11
N VAL A 77 -0.42 6.58 0.58
CA VAL A 77 -0.34 5.19 1.05
C VAL A 77 -1.36 4.37 0.26
N CYS A 78 -0.88 3.53 -0.63
CA CYS A 78 -1.72 2.62 -1.40
C CYS A 78 -2.02 1.37 -0.57
N MET A 79 -3.28 0.94 -0.56
CA MET A 79 -3.76 -0.17 0.24
C MET A 79 -4.03 -1.45 -0.56
N ASP A 80 -3.78 -1.41 -1.87
CA ASP A 80 -3.85 -2.56 -2.76
C ASP A 80 -2.91 -2.40 -3.98
N GLU A 81 -2.74 -3.50 -4.71
CA GLU A 81 -1.82 -3.58 -5.85
C GLU A 81 -2.27 -2.68 -7.00
N VAL A 82 -3.56 -2.71 -7.34
CA VAL A 82 -4.11 -1.96 -8.49
C VAL A 82 -3.88 -0.47 -8.31
N VAL A 83 -4.21 0.06 -7.15
CA VAL A 83 -3.96 1.46 -6.82
C VAL A 83 -2.46 1.77 -6.85
N THR A 84 -1.61 0.87 -6.34
CA THR A 84 -0.16 1.06 -6.36
C THR A 84 0.36 1.23 -7.79
N GLU A 85 -0.07 0.36 -8.71
CA GLU A 85 0.36 0.41 -10.11
C GLU A 85 -0.15 1.66 -10.83
N CYS A 86 -1.42 2.01 -10.64
CA CYS A 86 -1.99 3.25 -11.21
C CYS A 86 -1.25 4.50 -10.72
N VAL A 87 -0.94 4.59 -9.43
CA VAL A 87 -0.17 5.71 -8.86
C VAL A 87 1.26 5.74 -9.40
N CYS A 88 1.93 4.59 -9.52
CA CYS A 88 3.27 4.51 -10.13
C CYS A 88 3.27 5.07 -11.56
N GLN A 89 2.28 4.70 -12.37
CA GLN A 89 2.15 5.19 -13.73
C GLN A 89 1.89 6.70 -13.75
N ALA A 90 0.93 7.18 -12.95
CA ALA A 90 0.58 8.60 -12.90
C ALA A 90 1.76 9.48 -12.45
N LEU A 91 2.58 9.03 -11.48
CA LEU A 91 3.78 9.76 -11.06
C LEU A 91 4.74 10.02 -12.23
N VAL A 92 4.87 9.04 -13.14
CA VAL A 92 5.73 9.17 -14.33
C VAL A 92 5.07 10.07 -15.36
N ASP A 93 3.82 9.82 -15.70
CA ASP A 93 3.08 10.51 -16.78
C ASP A 93 2.92 12.01 -16.50
N TYR A 94 2.72 12.37 -15.23
CA TYR A 94 2.53 13.75 -14.78
C TYR A 94 3.80 14.39 -14.19
N ASN A 95 4.97 13.73 -14.34
CA ASN A 95 6.26 14.23 -13.88
C ASN A 95 6.28 14.62 -12.38
N GLN A 96 5.65 13.79 -11.55
CA GLN A 96 5.54 13.99 -10.09
C GLN A 96 6.49 13.12 -9.29
N VAL A 97 7.38 12.37 -9.96
CA VAL A 97 8.39 11.54 -9.29
C VAL A 97 9.27 12.40 -8.39
N GLY A 98 9.34 12.06 -7.11
CA GLY A 98 10.09 12.79 -6.09
C GLY A 98 9.34 13.96 -5.42
N ASN A 99 8.24 14.45 -6.00
CA ASN A 99 7.39 15.48 -5.40
C ASN A 99 6.43 14.89 -4.37
N VAL A 100 5.89 13.69 -4.64
CA VAL A 100 5.00 12.93 -3.76
C VAL A 100 5.73 11.70 -3.26
N LYS A 101 5.66 11.43 -1.96
CA LYS A 101 6.16 10.20 -1.38
C LYS A 101 5.08 9.13 -1.48
N VAL A 102 5.42 7.94 -2.00
CA VAL A 102 4.44 6.84 -2.11
C VAL A 102 4.94 5.62 -1.36
N ILE A 103 4.04 5.03 -0.58
CA ILE A 103 4.17 3.72 0.03
C ILE A 103 3.18 2.81 -0.70
N GLY A 104 3.68 1.87 -1.48
CA GLY A 104 2.88 0.91 -2.22
C GLY A 104 2.46 -0.30 -1.38
N TYR A 105 1.66 -1.14 -1.97
CA TYR A 105 1.26 -2.42 -1.41
C TYR A 105 1.58 -3.53 -2.41
N TYR A 106 2.02 -4.69 -1.88
CA TYR A 106 2.44 -5.86 -2.64
C TYR A 106 3.76 -5.66 -3.41
N TYR A 107 4.22 -6.70 -4.11
CA TYR A 107 5.51 -6.73 -4.81
C TYR A 107 5.41 -7.27 -6.24
N SER A 108 4.43 -6.79 -7.01
CA SER A 108 4.42 -7.06 -8.45
C SER A 108 5.70 -6.54 -9.12
N ASN A 109 6.00 -7.02 -10.31
CA ASN A 109 7.14 -6.54 -11.08
C ASN A 109 7.09 -5.03 -11.35
N VAL A 110 5.90 -4.48 -11.52
CA VAL A 110 5.69 -3.04 -11.68
C VAL A 110 6.14 -2.31 -10.42
N THR A 111 5.66 -2.76 -9.26
CA THR A 111 6.01 -2.19 -7.95
C THR A 111 7.51 -2.29 -7.66
N LEU A 112 8.12 -3.47 -7.86
CA LEU A 112 9.57 -3.65 -7.65
C LEU A 112 10.41 -2.75 -8.56
N ASN A 113 10.04 -2.65 -9.84
CA ASN A 113 10.71 -1.76 -10.78
C ASN A 113 10.53 -0.28 -10.42
N ALA A 114 9.37 0.09 -9.89
CA ALA A 114 9.11 1.46 -9.43
C ALA A 114 9.97 1.82 -8.21
N ILE A 115 10.18 0.88 -7.28
CA ILE A 115 11.08 1.07 -6.14
C ILE A 115 12.53 1.20 -6.61
N ASP A 116 13.02 0.30 -7.48
CA ASP A 116 14.39 0.33 -8.00
C ASP A 116 14.72 1.64 -8.72
N LYS A 117 13.76 2.16 -9.50
CA LYS A 117 13.87 3.44 -10.20
C LYS A 117 13.65 4.66 -9.30
N GLY A 118 13.25 4.47 -8.04
CA GLY A 118 12.95 5.55 -7.11
C GLY A 118 11.66 6.32 -7.44
N ILE A 119 10.74 5.71 -8.21
CA ILE A 119 9.41 6.27 -8.50
C ILE A 119 8.58 6.29 -7.22
N ILE A 120 8.58 5.18 -6.46
CA ILE A 120 7.99 5.08 -5.14
C ILE A 120 9.05 4.78 -4.08
N SER A 121 8.73 5.07 -2.82
CA SER A 121 9.73 4.98 -1.73
C SER A 121 9.89 3.56 -1.20
N SER A 122 8.80 2.81 -1.10
CA SER A 122 8.74 1.46 -0.53
C SER A 122 7.40 0.83 -0.84
N ALA A 123 7.29 -0.48 -0.58
CA ALA A 123 6.02 -1.19 -0.53
C ALA A 123 5.94 -2.05 0.73
N ILE A 124 4.72 -2.36 1.16
CA ILE A 124 4.43 -3.31 2.24
C ILE A 124 3.83 -4.55 1.60
N ALA A 125 4.34 -5.71 1.97
CA ALA A 125 3.83 -6.99 1.50
C ALA A 125 3.64 -7.98 2.65
N LEU A 126 2.68 -8.88 2.50
CA LEU A 126 2.52 -10.04 3.36
C LEU A 126 3.42 -11.17 2.89
N ASP A 127 3.86 -12.03 3.80
CA ASP A 127 4.58 -13.26 3.46
C ASP A 127 3.61 -14.26 2.81
N MET A 128 3.66 -14.33 1.47
CA MET A 128 2.77 -15.19 0.68
C MET A 128 3.11 -16.68 0.84
N GLU A 129 4.36 -17.02 1.16
CA GLU A 129 4.76 -18.40 1.45
C GLU A 129 4.14 -18.86 2.77
N GLU A 130 4.17 -18.01 3.80
CA GLU A 130 3.49 -18.28 5.06
C GLU A 130 1.99 -18.44 4.89
N ILE A 131 1.34 -17.58 4.09
CA ILE A 131 -0.09 -17.70 3.80
C ILE A 131 -0.39 -19.06 3.18
N GLY A 132 0.38 -19.47 2.17
CA GLY A 132 0.22 -20.78 1.54
C GLY A 132 0.41 -21.93 2.54
N ARG A 133 1.47 -21.91 3.33
CA ARG A 133 1.78 -22.91 4.34
C ARG A 133 0.69 -23.01 5.41
N TYR A 134 0.22 -21.89 5.95
CA TYR A 134 -0.83 -21.89 6.97
C TYR A 134 -2.19 -22.34 6.40
N SER A 135 -2.48 -22.03 5.14
CA SER A 135 -3.70 -22.51 4.49
C SER A 135 -3.73 -24.04 4.39
N ILE A 136 -2.63 -24.65 4.00
CA ILE A 136 -2.51 -26.12 3.92
C ILE A 136 -2.57 -26.74 5.33
N ASN A 137 -1.87 -26.17 6.30
CA ASN A 137 -1.88 -26.67 7.67
C ASN A 137 -3.31 -26.61 8.29
N ALA A 138 -4.03 -25.51 8.07
CA ALA A 138 -5.39 -25.35 8.54
C ALA A 138 -6.34 -26.39 7.92
N LEU A 139 -6.16 -26.70 6.63
CA LEU A 139 -6.93 -27.72 5.94
C LEU A 139 -6.63 -29.13 6.50
N ASP A 140 -5.36 -29.46 6.72
CA ASP A 140 -4.93 -30.74 7.28
C ASP A 140 -5.47 -30.94 8.72
N GLU A 141 -5.37 -29.91 9.56
CA GLU A 141 -5.96 -29.92 10.90
C GLU A 141 -7.48 -30.15 10.85
N TYR A 142 -8.19 -29.46 9.95
CA TYR A 142 -9.63 -29.60 9.82
C TYR A 142 -10.04 -31.02 9.36
N ILE A 143 -9.32 -31.59 8.41
CA ILE A 143 -9.57 -32.95 7.92
C ILE A 143 -9.28 -33.99 9.03
N SER A 144 -8.22 -33.79 9.80
CA SER A 144 -7.77 -34.74 10.82
C SER A 144 -8.57 -34.67 12.11
N PHE A 145 -8.99 -33.47 12.52
CA PHE A 145 -9.57 -33.21 13.85
C PHE A 145 -10.98 -32.59 13.82
N GLY A 146 -11.48 -32.21 12.65
CA GLY A 146 -12.79 -31.54 12.49
C GLY A 146 -12.79 -30.06 12.89
N HIS A 147 -11.63 -29.49 13.22
CA HIS A 147 -11.44 -28.07 13.53
C HIS A 147 -10.01 -27.63 13.21
N SER A 148 -9.80 -26.36 13.00
CA SER A 148 -8.49 -25.73 12.87
C SER A 148 -8.37 -24.54 13.81
N ASN A 149 -7.20 -23.93 13.90
CA ASN A 149 -7.01 -22.68 14.60
C ASN A 149 -7.87 -21.58 13.96
N ASN A 150 -8.43 -20.68 14.79
CA ASN A 150 -9.25 -19.57 14.33
C ASN A 150 -8.41 -18.36 13.86
N TYR A 151 -7.11 -18.39 14.05
CA TYR A 151 -6.21 -17.27 13.78
C TYR A 151 -4.79 -17.75 13.47
N TYR A 152 -4.24 -17.21 12.39
CA TYR A 152 -2.82 -17.35 12.02
C TYR A 152 -2.24 -15.95 11.81
N SER A 153 -1.07 -15.68 12.37
CA SER A 153 -0.34 -14.44 12.14
C SER A 153 0.63 -14.65 10.99
N VAL A 154 0.60 -13.76 10.02
CA VAL A 154 1.51 -13.74 8.87
C VAL A 154 2.46 -12.55 9.02
N ASP A 155 3.73 -12.78 8.74
CA ASP A 155 4.73 -11.74 8.78
C ASP A 155 4.54 -10.72 7.64
N GLN A 156 4.93 -9.47 7.93
CA GLN A 156 4.89 -8.37 6.98
C GLN A 156 6.30 -7.92 6.66
N HIS A 157 6.54 -7.63 5.39
CA HIS A 157 7.83 -7.15 4.91
C HIS A 157 7.72 -5.73 4.38
N VAL A 158 8.71 -4.91 4.69
CA VAL A 158 8.88 -3.60 4.05
C VAL A 158 9.91 -3.75 2.95
N ILE A 159 9.48 -3.54 1.72
CA ILE A 159 10.31 -3.64 0.54
C ILE A 159 10.81 -2.24 0.19
N THR A 160 12.12 -2.12 0.12
CA THR A 160 12.83 -0.90 -0.23
C THR A 160 13.85 -1.19 -1.34
N LYS A 161 14.51 -0.17 -1.86
CA LYS A 161 15.55 -0.35 -2.89
C LYS A 161 16.67 -1.31 -2.48
N ASP A 162 16.88 -1.49 -1.17
CA ASP A 162 17.98 -2.31 -0.66
C ASP A 162 17.69 -3.82 -0.73
N ASN A 163 16.40 -4.20 -0.77
CA ASN A 163 15.98 -5.60 -0.71
C ASN A 163 15.05 -6.07 -1.84
N THR A 164 14.77 -5.24 -2.85
CA THR A 164 13.90 -5.61 -4.00
C THR A 164 14.29 -6.93 -4.65
N ARG A 165 15.59 -7.25 -4.69
CA ARG A 165 16.11 -8.46 -5.36
C ARG A 165 15.66 -9.75 -4.68
N GLU A 166 15.33 -9.72 -3.39
CA GLU A 166 14.89 -10.89 -2.63
C GLU A 166 13.49 -11.35 -3.08
N TYR A 167 12.70 -10.42 -3.62
CA TYR A 167 11.30 -10.63 -4.02
C TYR A 167 11.14 -10.92 -5.52
N ARG A 168 12.24 -10.96 -6.30
CA ARG A 168 12.20 -11.30 -7.72
C ARG A 168 12.31 -12.81 -7.92
N THR A 169 11.60 -13.32 -8.93
CA THR A 169 11.74 -14.72 -9.36
C THR A 169 13.15 -14.99 -9.91
N GLU A 170 13.55 -16.27 -9.99
CA GLU A 170 14.90 -16.65 -10.47
C GLU A 170 15.17 -16.20 -11.91
N ASP A 171 14.13 -16.12 -12.75
CA ASP A 171 14.23 -15.68 -14.14
C ASP A 171 14.36 -14.14 -14.28
N GLU A 172 14.22 -13.39 -13.18
CA GLU A 172 14.20 -11.91 -13.15
C GLU A 172 15.40 -11.33 -12.37
N LYS A 173 16.24 -12.17 -11.80
CA LYS A 173 17.46 -11.79 -11.08
C LYS A 173 18.65 -11.63 -12.02
#